data_b5ec04427cf620ad220be333d95eb8b5
#
_entry.id   b5ec04427cf620ad220be333d95eb8b5
#
_cell.length_a   1.000
_cell.length_b   1.000
_cell.length_c   1.000
_cell.angle_alpha   90.00
_cell.angle_beta   90.00
_cell.angle_gamma   90.00
#
_symmetry.space_group_name_H-M   'P 1'
#
loop_
_entity.id
_entity.type
_entity.pdbx_description
1 polymer ?
#
loop_
_entity_poly.entity_id
_entity_poly.type
_entity_poly.pdbx_seq_one_letter_code
_entity_poly.pdbx_strand_id
1 'polypeptide(L)'
;MSSSDERNAHDDFGSSRSKKQVINFNRLERDLSTKTVSTFSDFAQVPKQPAQERGIFITLEGGEGAGKSTQIVHLLRKLHEAGIPAIGTREPGGSPRAEILRQVLLSGKVAELGPTAEAIIFAAARANHIDETIKPALASGTYVISDRFADSTLAYQGARGDIDLRFLRALERVTLDGLRPDLTVILDLPVSEGLARAAARRDSGTAPDRFEREDLPFHEALRAAYLTIATADPQRCLVIDARASETEVAETIFAAIVERFLAPALSETSGHG
;
A
#
# COMPACT_ATOMS: atom_id res chain seq x y z
N MET A 1 -51.43 -43.56 26.17
CA MET A 1 -50.36 -43.73 27.16
C MET A 1 -49.06 -43.51 26.48
N SER A 2 -48.51 -42.31 26.76
CA SER A 2 -47.18 -42.04 27.28
C SER A 2 -46.07 -42.18 26.22
N SER A 3 -45.20 -41.30 25.96
CA SER A 3 -44.74 -39.99 26.40
C SER A 3 -43.51 -39.67 25.55
N SER A 4 -43.45 -38.47 25.09
CA SER A 4 -42.31 -37.55 25.04
C SER A 4 -40.88 -38.12 25.04
N ASP A 5 -40.11 -37.76 24.07
CA ASP A 5 -38.81 -37.08 24.32
C ASP A 5 -38.34 -36.30 23.10
N GLU A 6 -38.50 -34.99 23.16
CA GLU A 6 -37.78 -34.02 22.37
C GLU A 6 -36.38 -33.91 22.98
N ARG A 7 -35.33 -34.13 22.18
CA ARG A 7 -33.98 -33.70 22.54
C ARG A 7 -33.37 -32.85 21.45
N ASN A 8 -33.25 -31.57 21.78
CA ASN A 8 -32.44 -30.55 21.18
C ASN A 8 -31.08 -31.05 20.67
N ALA A 9 -30.85 -30.95 19.37
CA ALA A 9 -29.53 -30.91 18.82
C ALA A 9 -29.12 -29.42 18.68
N HIS A 10 -28.33 -28.92 19.63
CA HIS A 10 -27.61 -27.71 19.49
C HIS A 10 -26.52 -27.92 18.42
N ASP A 11 -26.68 -27.27 17.28
CA ASP A 11 -25.63 -27.13 16.28
C ASP A 11 -24.52 -26.25 16.84
N ASP A 12 -23.44 -26.90 17.20
CA ASP A 12 -22.17 -26.27 17.57
C ASP A 12 -21.49 -25.76 16.29
N PHE A 13 -21.80 -24.55 15.89
CA PHE A 13 -21.04 -23.85 14.86
C PHE A 13 -19.66 -23.49 15.41
N GLY A 14 -18.76 -24.47 15.34
CA GLY A 14 -17.35 -24.32 15.64
C GLY A 14 -16.73 -23.19 14.82
N SER A 15 -16.58 -22.05 15.44
CA SER A 15 -15.89 -20.87 14.94
C SER A 15 -14.41 -21.19 14.72
N SER A 16 -14.08 -21.73 13.55
CA SER A 16 -12.70 -21.76 13.05
C SER A 16 -12.27 -20.33 12.72
N ARG A 17 -11.72 -19.63 13.71
CA ARG A 17 -11.04 -18.36 13.52
C ARG A 17 -9.78 -18.59 12.70
N SER A 18 -9.89 -18.46 11.40
CA SER A 18 -8.76 -18.30 10.50
C SER A 18 -7.95 -17.07 10.98
N LYS A 19 -6.80 -17.32 11.60
CA LYS A 19 -5.81 -16.27 11.92
C LYS A 19 -5.20 -15.79 10.62
N LYS A 20 -5.91 -14.91 9.88
CA LYS A 20 -5.30 -14.12 8.81
C LYS A 20 -4.21 -13.29 9.46
N GLN A 21 -2.99 -13.49 9.02
CA GLN A 21 -1.86 -12.64 9.36
C GLN A 21 -2.12 -11.25 8.75
N VAL A 22 -2.89 -10.45 9.46
CA VAL A 22 -2.99 -9.02 9.21
C VAL A 22 -1.63 -8.46 9.60
N ILE A 23 -0.90 -7.88 8.63
CA ILE A 23 0.29 -7.09 8.96
C ILE A 23 -0.21 -5.98 9.87
N ASN A 24 0.03 -6.15 11.16
CA ASN A 24 -0.37 -5.17 12.16
C ASN A 24 0.76 -4.14 12.23
N PHE A 25 0.63 -3.06 11.50
CA PHE A 25 1.59 -1.97 11.48
C PHE A 25 1.87 -1.44 12.91
N ASN A 26 0.89 -1.44 13.79
CA ASN A 26 1.07 -1.06 15.20
C ASN A 26 1.92 -2.06 16.01
N ARG A 27 2.03 -3.30 15.56
CA ARG A 27 2.93 -4.30 16.15
C ARG A 27 4.36 -4.10 15.65
N LEU A 28 4.52 -3.76 14.38
CA LEU A 28 5.81 -3.42 13.77
C LEU A 28 6.42 -2.17 14.39
N GLU A 29 5.64 -1.14 14.71
CA GLU A 29 6.11 0.04 15.43
C GLU A 29 6.66 -0.31 16.84
N ARG A 30 6.05 -1.27 17.52
CA ARG A 30 6.53 -1.75 18.84
C ARG A 30 7.80 -2.58 18.75
N ASP A 31 7.94 -3.42 17.73
CA ASP A 31 9.14 -4.27 17.55
C ASP A 31 10.36 -3.45 17.08
N LEU A 32 10.13 -2.31 16.40
CA LEU A 32 11.18 -1.39 15.97
C LEU A 32 11.76 -0.57 17.15
N SER A 33 10.98 -0.29 18.19
CA SER A 33 11.42 0.50 19.35
C SER A 33 12.38 -0.26 20.28
N THR A 34 12.56 -1.56 20.11
CA THR A 34 13.34 -2.42 21.05
C THR A 34 14.69 -2.91 20.51
N LYS A 35 15.04 -2.61 19.24
CA LYS A 35 16.35 -3.01 18.69
C LYS A 35 17.29 -1.81 18.57
N THR A 36 18.20 -1.68 19.51
CA THR A 36 19.34 -0.79 19.44
C THR A 36 20.28 -1.24 18.31
N VAL A 37 20.37 -0.46 17.24
CA VAL A 37 21.35 -0.68 16.17
C VAL A 37 22.37 0.45 16.22
N SER A 38 23.65 0.06 16.23
CA SER A 38 24.81 0.93 16.36
C SER A 38 24.97 1.88 15.17
N THR A 39 25.16 3.13 15.48
CA THR A 39 25.89 4.22 14.81
C THR A 39 25.90 4.27 13.29
N PHE A 40 24.99 5.08 12.74
CA PHE A 40 25.21 5.82 11.51
C PHE A 40 25.51 7.27 11.89
N SER A 41 26.79 7.61 12.05
CA SER A 41 27.22 8.95 12.51
C SER A 41 27.47 9.95 11.36
N ASP A 42 27.07 9.67 10.13
CA ASP A 42 27.38 10.52 8.97
C ASP A 42 26.17 11.18 8.29
N PHE A 43 24.96 11.01 8.80
CA PHE A 43 23.86 11.85 8.35
C PHE A 43 23.76 13.06 9.26
N ALA A 44 24.23 14.22 8.73
CA ALA A 44 24.01 15.52 9.34
C ALA A 44 22.56 15.62 9.85
N GLN A 45 22.38 16.15 11.06
CA GLN A 45 21.09 16.33 11.70
C GLN A 45 20.09 16.91 10.71
N VAL A 46 19.08 16.12 10.34
CA VAL A 46 17.93 16.63 9.60
C VAL A 46 17.27 17.67 10.49
N PRO A 47 17.16 18.93 10.06
CA PRO A 47 16.58 19.99 10.90
C PRO A 47 15.14 19.61 11.28
N LYS A 48 14.73 19.92 12.50
CA LYS A 48 13.30 19.86 12.87
C LYS A 48 12.55 20.73 11.87
N GLN A 49 11.59 20.16 11.17
CA GLN A 49 10.73 20.89 10.24
C GLN A 49 10.14 22.12 10.93
N PRO A 50 10.15 23.29 10.27
CA PRO A 50 9.39 24.43 10.73
C PRO A 50 7.92 24.04 10.84
N ALA A 51 7.22 24.59 11.83
CA ALA A 51 5.83 24.29 12.08
C ALA A 51 5.00 24.49 10.81
N GLN A 52 4.34 23.41 10.36
CA GLN A 52 3.17 23.44 9.49
C GLN A 52 3.36 23.37 7.98
N GLU A 53 4.29 22.58 7.48
CA GLU A 53 4.12 22.08 6.11
C GLU A 53 3.32 20.75 6.14
N ARG A 54 2.41 20.60 5.17
CA ARG A 54 1.65 19.36 4.95
C ARG A 54 2.63 18.19 4.84
N GLY A 55 2.31 17.07 5.47
CA GLY A 55 3.08 15.83 5.30
C GLY A 55 3.12 15.38 3.83
N ILE A 56 4.09 14.53 3.49
CA ILE A 56 4.30 13.99 2.14
C ILE A 56 3.56 12.67 1.99
N PHE A 57 2.84 12.51 0.85
CA PHE A 57 2.11 11.29 0.52
C PHE A 57 2.89 10.44 -0.49
N ILE A 58 3.31 9.25 -0.07
CA ILE A 58 4.11 8.31 -0.87
C ILE A 58 3.31 7.02 -1.06
N THR A 59 3.30 6.51 -2.29
CA THR A 59 2.68 5.21 -2.58
C THR A 59 3.71 4.25 -3.14
N LEU A 60 3.61 2.98 -2.76
CA LEU A 60 4.39 1.89 -3.33
C LEU A 60 3.49 1.03 -4.19
N GLU A 61 3.86 0.90 -5.44
CA GLU A 61 3.12 0.15 -6.47
C GLU A 61 3.99 -0.95 -7.08
N GLY A 62 3.37 -1.85 -7.84
CA GLY A 62 4.06 -2.95 -8.50
C GLY A 62 3.30 -4.26 -8.36
N GLY A 63 3.75 -5.28 -9.09
CA GLY A 63 3.17 -6.63 -9.13
C GLY A 63 3.22 -7.39 -7.81
N GLU A 64 2.73 -8.62 -7.86
CA GLU A 64 2.81 -9.52 -6.70
C GLU A 64 4.27 -9.90 -6.42
N GLY A 65 4.63 -10.06 -5.15
CA GLY A 65 5.99 -10.41 -4.77
C GLY A 65 7.06 -9.34 -4.93
N ALA A 66 6.72 -8.13 -5.43
CA ALA A 66 7.67 -7.04 -5.66
C ALA A 66 8.31 -6.45 -4.39
N GLY A 67 7.84 -6.81 -3.18
CA GLY A 67 8.46 -6.38 -1.93
C GLY A 67 7.88 -5.11 -1.32
N LYS A 68 6.75 -4.58 -1.82
CA LYS A 68 6.12 -3.32 -1.33
C LYS A 68 6.04 -3.23 0.19
N SER A 69 5.41 -4.19 0.84
CA SER A 69 5.21 -4.17 2.30
C SER A 69 6.55 -4.21 3.07
N THR A 70 7.57 -4.92 2.57
CA THR A 70 8.92 -4.93 3.13
C THR A 70 9.55 -3.54 3.04
N GLN A 71 9.45 -2.90 1.88
CA GLN A 71 10.01 -1.56 1.66
C GLN A 71 9.31 -0.49 2.51
N ILE A 72 8.00 -0.62 2.75
CA ILE A 72 7.28 0.27 3.66
C ILE A 72 7.88 0.19 5.08
N VAL A 73 8.15 -1.01 5.58
CA VAL A 73 8.76 -1.20 6.90
C VAL A 73 10.15 -0.54 6.97
N HIS A 74 10.98 -0.76 5.95
CA HIS A 74 12.30 -0.13 5.89
C HIS A 74 12.21 1.40 5.83
N LEU A 75 11.29 1.92 5.03
CA LEU A 75 11.10 3.34 4.86
C LEU A 75 10.57 4.03 6.13
N LEU A 76 9.58 3.43 6.80
CA LEU A 76 9.08 3.93 8.08
C LEU A 76 10.19 4.01 9.13
N ARG A 77 11.04 2.98 9.21
CA ARG A 77 12.19 2.98 10.11
C ARG A 77 13.15 4.13 9.80
N LYS A 78 13.54 4.30 8.53
CA LYS A 78 14.47 5.37 8.11
C LYS A 78 13.92 6.77 8.39
N LEU A 79 12.64 6.99 8.11
CA LEU A 79 11.97 8.26 8.41
C LEU A 79 11.94 8.52 9.91
N HIS A 80 11.63 7.50 10.71
CA HIS A 80 11.64 7.60 12.16
C HIS A 80 13.06 7.90 12.72
N GLU A 81 14.09 7.22 12.23
CA GLU A 81 15.49 7.47 12.58
C GLU A 81 15.92 8.90 12.21
N ALA A 82 15.35 9.45 11.12
CA ALA A 82 15.53 10.85 10.72
C ALA A 82 14.66 11.85 11.50
N GLY A 83 13.84 11.41 12.46
CA GLY A 83 12.94 12.26 13.24
C GLY A 83 11.72 12.75 12.49
N ILE A 84 11.36 12.13 11.37
CA ILE A 84 10.23 12.50 10.52
C ILE A 84 9.01 11.66 10.92
N PRO A 85 7.90 12.29 11.38
CA PRO A 85 6.66 11.56 11.68
C PRO A 85 6.13 10.87 10.41
N ALA A 86 5.89 9.57 10.48
CA ALA A 86 5.40 8.80 9.35
C ALA A 86 4.47 7.68 9.79
N ILE A 87 3.45 7.40 8.97
CA ILE A 87 2.55 6.25 9.13
C ILE A 87 2.55 5.39 7.87
N GLY A 88 2.42 4.07 8.08
CA GLY A 88 2.21 3.10 7.02
C GLY A 88 0.74 2.73 6.90
N THR A 89 0.23 2.64 5.68
CA THR A 89 -1.14 2.22 5.40
C THR A 89 -1.21 1.37 4.14
N ARG A 90 -2.41 0.97 3.72
CA ARG A 90 -2.58 0.11 2.52
C ARG A 90 -3.95 0.25 1.89
N GLU A 91 -4.05 -0.07 0.60
CA GLU A 91 -5.31 -0.22 -0.10
C GLU A 91 -5.47 -1.60 -0.77
N PRO A 92 -6.73 -2.09 -0.87
CA PRO A 92 -7.91 -1.60 -0.17
C PRO A 92 -7.79 -1.80 1.35
N GLY A 93 -8.34 -0.87 2.15
CA GLY A 93 -8.26 -0.88 3.61
C GLY A 93 -7.73 0.43 4.17
N GLY A 94 -7.03 0.36 5.32
CA GLY A 94 -6.34 1.50 5.93
C GLY A 94 -7.20 2.39 6.82
N SER A 95 -8.51 2.13 6.92
CA SER A 95 -9.41 2.74 7.89
C SER A 95 -10.47 1.73 8.33
N PRO A 96 -11.15 1.89 9.47
CA PRO A 96 -12.07 0.87 9.98
C PRO A 96 -13.16 0.44 8.99
N ARG A 97 -13.76 1.39 8.28
CA ARG A 97 -14.81 1.08 7.29
C ARG A 97 -14.22 0.54 5.99
N ALA A 98 -13.08 1.04 5.55
CA ALA A 98 -12.39 0.52 4.38
C ALA A 98 -11.92 -0.93 4.59
N GLU A 99 -11.56 -1.35 5.81
CA GLU A 99 -11.24 -2.75 6.12
C GLU A 99 -12.45 -3.68 5.96
N ILE A 100 -13.67 -3.21 6.24
CA ILE A 100 -14.89 -3.98 5.96
C ILE A 100 -15.05 -4.19 4.45
N LEU A 101 -14.88 -3.13 3.66
CA LEU A 101 -14.97 -3.22 2.20
C LEU A 101 -13.84 -4.08 1.62
N ARG A 102 -12.63 -4.03 2.19
CA ARG A 102 -11.53 -4.94 1.85
C ARG A 102 -11.94 -6.41 2.01
N GLN A 103 -12.58 -6.78 3.12
CA GLN A 103 -13.02 -8.16 3.34
C GLN A 103 -14.01 -8.61 2.25
N VAL A 104 -14.94 -7.74 1.87
CA VAL A 104 -15.91 -8.00 0.80
C VAL A 104 -15.20 -8.14 -0.56
N LEU A 105 -14.28 -7.24 -0.90
CA LEU A 105 -13.51 -7.28 -2.14
C LEU A 105 -12.67 -8.57 -2.26
N LEU A 106 -11.93 -8.92 -1.20
CA LEU A 106 -11.04 -10.10 -1.21
C LEU A 106 -11.80 -11.43 -1.10
N SER A 107 -13.06 -11.43 -0.67
CA SER A 107 -13.90 -12.64 -0.64
C SER A 107 -14.27 -13.16 -2.03
N GLY A 108 -14.09 -12.34 -3.07
CA GLY A 108 -14.50 -12.63 -4.44
C GLY A 108 -15.99 -12.44 -4.73
N LYS A 109 -16.84 -12.20 -3.73
CA LYS A 109 -18.29 -12.03 -3.92
C LYS A 109 -18.64 -10.84 -4.82
N VAL A 110 -17.82 -9.80 -4.81
CA VAL A 110 -18.03 -8.62 -5.65
C VAL A 110 -17.79 -8.92 -7.13
N ALA A 111 -16.97 -9.92 -7.44
CA ALA A 111 -16.70 -10.32 -8.82
C ALA A 111 -17.97 -10.75 -9.58
N GLU A 112 -18.93 -11.33 -8.87
CA GLU A 112 -20.24 -11.74 -9.41
C GLU A 112 -21.08 -10.54 -9.87
N LEU A 113 -20.82 -9.35 -9.34
CA LEU A 113 -21.49 -8.11 -9.72
C LEU A 113 -20.85 -7.43 -10.92
N GLY A 114 -19.74 -7.98 -11.41
CA GLY A 114 -19.00 -7.47 -12.55
C GLY A 114 -17.95 -6.40 -12.21
N PRO A 115 -17.05 -6.11 -13.17
CA PRO A 115 -15.87 -5.27 -12.93
C PRO A 115 -16.21 -3.82 -12.57
N THR A 116 -17.29 -3.27 -13.10
CA THR A 116 -17.74 -1.90 -12.76
C THR A 116 -18.13 -1.77 -11.29
N ALA A 117 -18.89 -2.74 -10.76
CA ALA A 117 -19.28 -2.73 -9.35
C ALA A 117 -18.05 -2.88 -8.45
N GLU A 118 -17.11 -3.73 -8.84
CA GLU A 118 -15.84 -3.89 -8.12
C GLU A 118 -15.05 -2.58 -8.06
N ALA A 119 -14.90 -1.87 -9.19
CA ALA A 119 -14.22 -0.58 -9.24
C ALA A 119 -14.90 0.46 -8.32
N ILE A 120 -16.23 0.49 -8.28
CA ILE A 120 -16.99 1.39 -7.40
C ILE A 120 -16.72 1.07 -5.92
N ILE A 121 -16.65 -0.20 -5.55
CA ILE A 121 -16.39 -0.59 -4.16
C ILE A 121 -14.94 -0.27 -3.77
N PHE A 122 -13.95 -0.45 -4.66
CA PHE A 122 -12.59 0.04 -4.45
C PHE A 122 -12.56 1.55 -4.23
N ALA A 123 -13.29 2.31 -5.04
CA ALA A 123 -13.40 3.76 -4.92
C ALA A 123 -14.03 4.18 -3.59
N ALA A 124 -15.09 3.51 -3.14
CA ALA A 124 -15.72 3.77 -1.86
C ALA A 124 -14.80 3.48 -0.67
N ALA A 125 -14.03 2.38 -0.71
CA ALA A 125 -13.02 2.05 0.29
C ALA A 125 -11.93 3.13 0.34
N ARG A 126 -11.45 3.57 -0.82
CA ARG A 126 -10.44 4.63 -0.96
C ARG A 126 -10.94 5.96 -0.43
N ALA A 127 -12.15 6.39 -0.78
CA ALA A 127 -12.73 7.64 -0.29
C ALA A 127 -12.74 7.68 1.25
N ASN A 128 -13.19 6.59 1.88
CA ASN A 128 -13.17 6.49 3.34
C ASN A 128 -11.75 6.50 3.93
N HIS A 129 -10.81 5.80 3.30
CA HIS A 129 -9.39 5.78 3.70
C HIS A 129 -8.76 7.17 3.59
N ILE A 130 -9.03 7.89 2.51
CA ILE A 130 -8.57 9.27 2.32
C ILE A 130 -9.07 10.16 3.46
N ASP A 131 -10.36 10.12 3.75
CA ASP A 131 -10.98 11.05 4.70
C ASP A 131 -10.65 10.72 6.15
N GLU A 132 -10.60 9.43 6.52
CA GLU A 132 -10.37 9.02 7.90
C GLU A 132 -8.89 8.87 8.29
N THR A 133 -8.00 8.65 7.32
CA THR A 133 -6.59 8.35 7.62
C THR A 133 -5.62 9.28 6.90
N ILE A 134 -5.70 9.37 5.56
CA ILE A 134 -4.64 10.04 4.79
C ILE A 134 -4.68 11.55 5.00
N LYS A 135 -5.80 12.21 4.71
CA LYS A 135 -5.94 13.67 4.82
C LYS A 135 -5.62 14.18 6.25
N PRO A 136 -6.12 13.56 7.34
CA PRO A 136 -5.78 14.00 8.69
C PRO A 136 -4.29 13.86 9.03
N ALA A 137 -3.65 12.75 8.62
CA ALA A 137 -2.22 12.55 8.85
C ALA A 137 -1.39 13.59 8.09
N LEU A 138 -1.68 13.81 6.80
CA LEU A 138 -0.99 14.84 6.02
C LEU A 138 -1.18 16.24 6.59
N ALA A 139 -2.38 16.57 7.04
CA ALA A 139 -2.67 17.88 7.65
C ALA A 139 -1.89 18.12 8.97
N SER A 140 -1.53 17.04 9.67
CA SER A 140 -0.68 17.12 10.88
C SER A 140 0.83 17.11 10.59
N GLY A 141 1.25 17.23 9.32
CA GLY A 141 2.66 17.16 8.94
C GLY A 141 3.24 15.74 8.94
N THR A 142 2.41 14.70 9.10
CA THR A 142 2.84 13.31 9.12
C THR A 142 2.96 12.76 7.70
N TYR A 143 4.08 12.13 7.38
CA TYR A 143 4.25 11.42 6.12
C TYR A 143 3.35 10.19 6.06
N VAL A 144 2.71 9.95 4.92
CA VAL A 144 1.85 8.78 4.71
C VAL A 144 2.47 7.90 3.64
N ILE A 145 2.69 6.62 3.96
CA ILE A 145 3.25 5.64 3.03
C ILE A 145 2.21 4.55 2.83
N SER A 146 1.66 4.45 1.62
CA SER A 146 0.61 3.48 1.30
C SER A 146 1.12 2.32 0.44
N ASP A 147 0.80 1.09 0.87
CA ASP A 147 0.89 -0.09 0.00
C ASP A 147 -0.31 -0.06 -0.95
N ARG A 148 -0.07 0.35 -2.18
CA ARG A 148 -1.03 0.64 -3.24
C ARG A 148 -1.88 1.90 -2.99
N PHE A 149 -2.35 2.46 -4.11
CA PHE A 149 -3.31 3.56 -4.15
C PHE A 149 -4.05 3.57 -5.51
N ALA A 150 -4.36 4.75 -6.03
CA ALA A 150 -5.14 4.94 -7.25
C ALA A 150 -4.52 4.30 -8.50
N ASP A 151 -3.19 4.36 -8.63
CA ASP A 151 -2.47 3.76 -9.75
C ASP A 151 -2.71 2.24 -9.86
N SER A 152 -2.90 1.55 -8.71
CA SER A 152 -3.33 0.14 -8.71
C SER A 152 -4.68 -0.07 -9.40
N THR A 153 -5.67 0.79 -9.19
CA THR A 153 -6.98 0.65 -9.86
C THR A 153 -6.83 0.79 -11.37
N LEU A 154 -6.09 1.79 -11.83
CA LEU A 154 -5.83 1.98 -13.25
C LEU A 154 -5.07 0.79 -13.88
N ALA A 155 -4.05 0.28 -13.17
CA ALA A 155 -3.24 -0.83 -13.64
C ALA A 155 -4.02 -2.15 -13.71
N TYR A 156 -4.72 -2.53 -12.63
CA TYR A 156 -5.46 -3.79 -12.54
C TYR A 156 -6.67 -3.82 -13.46
N GLN A 157 -7.47 -2.76 -13.50
CA GLN A 157 -8.64 -2.68 -14.36
C GLN A 157 -8.24 -2.46 -15.83
N GLY A 158 -7.15 -1.72 -16.06
CA GLY A 158 -6.58 -1.55 -17.39
C GLY A 158 -6.02 -2.86 -17.96
N ALA A 159 -5.36 -3.69 -17.16
CA ALA A 159 -4.83 -4.99 -17.56
C ALA A 159 -5.95 -5.99 -17.95
N ARG A 160 -7.12 -5.91 -17.31
CA ARG A 160 -8.30 -6.72 -17.67
C ARG A 160 -8.99 -6.26 -18.94
N GLY A 161 -8.97 -4.95 -19.23
CA GLY A 161 -9.61 -4.38 -20.40
C GLY A 161 -11.15 -4.37 -20.37
N ASP A 162 -11.78 -4.73 -19.27
CA ASP A 162 -13.23 -4.93 -19.13
C ASP A 162 -14.00 -3.64 -18.79
N ILE A 163 -13.29 -2.54 -18.53
CA ILE A 163 -13.90 -1.27 -18.12
C ILE A 163 -13.40 -0.12 -19.00
N ASP A 164 -14.31 0.78 -19.38
CA ASP A 164 -13.93 2.02 -20.07
C ASP A 164 -13.00 2.87 -19.19
N LEU A 165 -11.81 3.15 -19.67
CA LEU A 165 -10.81 3.96 -18.98
C LEU A 165 -11.32 5.38 -18.67
N ARG A 166 -12.25 5.93 -19.44
CA ARG A 166 -12.88 7.23 -19.17
C ARG A 166 -13.73 7.17 -17.91
N PHE A 167 -14.46 6.06 -17.72
CA PHE A 167 -15.20 5.82 -16.47
C PHE A 167 -14.27 5.72 -15.28
N LEU A 168 -13.21 4.90 -15.37
CA LEU A 168 -12.24 4.76 -14.28
C LEU A 168 -11.61 6.11 -13.89
N ARG A 169 -11.17 6.90 -14.88
CA ARG A 169 -10.61 8.24 -14.63
C ARG A 169 -11.63 9.21 -14.02
N ALA A 170 -12.90 9.12 -14.41
CA ALA A 170 -13.96 9.94 -13.81
C ALA A 170 -14.21 9.53 -12.35
N LEU A 171 -14.29 8.23 -12.08
CA LEU A 171 -14.44 7.67 -10.74
C LEU A 171 -13.27 8.05 -9.83
N GLU A 172 -12.04 7.93 -10.33
CA GLU A 172 -10.84 8.32 -9.64
C GLU A 172 -10.85 9.82 -9.30
N ARG A 173 -11.15 10.68 -10.26
CA ARG A 173 -11.20 12.13 -10.05
C ARG A 173 -12.17 12.53 -8.93
N VAL A 174 -13.34 11.90 -8.89
CA VAL A 174 -14.35 12.14 -7.83
C VAL A 174 -13.84 11.60 -6.49
N THR A 175 -13.26 10.39 -6.48
CA THR A 175 -12.81 9.72 -5.26
C THR A 175 -11.61 10.41 -4.61
N LEU A 176 -10.67 10.88 -5.41
CA LEU A 176 -9.43 11.49 -4.91
C LEU A 176 -9.64 12.92 -4.42
N ASP A 177 -10.65 13.63 -4.93
CA ASP A 177 -10.93 15.01 -4.55
C ASP A 177 -9.65 15.88 -4.51
N GLY A 178 -8.86 15.79 -5.59
CA GLY A 178 -7.60 16.51 -5.77
C GLY A 178 -6.40 15.92 -5.02
N LEU A 179 -6.57 14.95 -4.13
CA LEU A 179 -5.45 14.28 -3.47
C LEU A 179 -4.68 13.41 -4.49
N ARG A 180 -3.37 13.65 -4.59
CA ARG A 180 -2.45 12.81 -5.36
C ARG A 180 -1.23 12.49 -4.54
N PRO A 181 -0.59 11.34 -4.75
CA PRO A 181 0.72 11.06 -4.18
C PRO A 181 1.74 12.10 -4.64
N ASP A 182 2.59 12.53 -3.74
CA ASP A 182 3.75 13.39 -4.05
C ASP A 182 4.86 12.57 -4.71
N LEU A 183 4.92 11.25 -4.37
CA LEU A 183 5.81 10.27 -4.98
C LEU A 183 5.10 8.93 -5.10
N THR A 184 5.15 8.33 -6.28
CA THR A 184 4.79 6.92 -6.49
C THR A 184 6.05 6.13 -6.82
N VAL A 185 6.39 5.17 -5.98
CA VAL A 185 7.50 4.23 -6.21
C VAL A 185 6.93 2.97 -6.84
N ILE A 186 7.34 2.68 -8.06
CA ILE A 186 6.98 1.46 -8.78
C ILE A 186 8.13 0.47 -8.66
N LEU A 187 7.89 -0.61 -7.90
CA LEU A 187 8.83 -1.71 -7.77
C LEU A 187 8.66 -2.64 -8.96
N ASP A 188 9.58 -2.52 -9.92
CA ASP A 188 9.56 -3.34 -11.13
C ASP A 188 10.29 -4.66 -10.88
N LEU A 189 9.57 -5.77 -11.10
CA LEU A 189 10.09 -7.12 -10.96
C LEU A 189 9.56 -8.00 -12.09
N PRO A 190 10.39 -8.86 -12.73
CA PRO A 190 9.91 -9.86 -13.66
C PRO A 190 8.80 -10.71 -13.03
N VAL A 191 7.71 -10.91 -13.77
CA VAL A 191 6.49 -11.54 -13.25
C VAL A 191 6.77 -12.93 -12.66
N SER A 192 7.57 -13.74 -13.36
CA SER A 192 7.93 -15.09 -12.89
C SER A 192 8.63 -15.07 -11.52
N GLU A 193 9.53 -14.11 -11.30
CA GLU A 193 10.22 -13.94 -10.01
C GLU A 193 9.26 -13.47 -8.92
N GLY A 194 8.38 -12.52 -9.24
CA GLY A 194 7.39 -11.99 -8.32
C GLY A 194 6.42 -13.06 -7.82
N LEU A 195 5.87 -13.86 -8.75
CA LEU A 195 4.97 -14.96 -8.42
C LEU A 195 5.69 -16.06 -7.59
N ALA A 196 6.95 -16.36 -7.91
CA ALA A 196 7.76 -17.30 -7.14
C ALA A 196 7.99 -16.79 -5.70
N ARG A 197 8.35 -15.50 -5.52
CA ARG A 197 8.50 -14.88 -4.19
C ARG A 197 7.16 -14.87 -3.42
N ALA A 198 6.05 -14.56 -4.08
CA ALA A 198 4.72 -14.59 -3.46
C ALA A 198 4.34 -16.01 -3.01
N ALA A 199 4.63 -17.02 -3.84
CA ALA A 199 4.39 -18.43 -3.50
C ALA A 199 5.24 -18.89 -2.31
N ALA A 200 6.53 -18.52 -2.26
CA ALA A 200 7.45 -18.90 -1.20
C ALA A 200 7.09 -18.29 0.18
N ARG A 201 6.43 -17.11 0.20
CA ARG A 201 5.99 -16.44 1.44
C ARG A 201 4.71 -17.02 2.04
N ARG A 202 3.98 -17.84 1.28
CA ARG A 202 2.75 -18.45 1.77
C ARG A 202 3.09 -19.58 2.72
N ASP A 203 2.62 -19.48 3.96
CA ASP A 203 2.60 -20.62 4.87
C ASP A 203 1.69 -21.71 4.30
N SER A 204 2.06 -22.96 4.54
CA SER A 204 1.25 -24.12 4.18
C SER A 204 -0.14 -23.99 4.81
N GLY A 205 -1.15 -23.60 4.03
CA GLY A 205 -2.53 -23.42 4.47
C GLY A 205 -3.17 -22.07 4.14
N THR A 206 -2.42 -21.06 3.71
CA THR A 206 -2.99 -19.80 3.23
C THR A 206 -3.26 -19.88 1.73
N ALA A 207 -4.53 -19.85 1.32
CA ALA A 207 -4.88 -19.81 -0.09
C ALA A 207 -4.44 -18.47 -0.71
N PRO A 208 -3.97 -18.48 -1.98
CA PRO A 208 -3.70 -17.25 -2.72
C PRO A 208 -4.95 -16.40 -2.76
N ASP A 209 -4.78 -15.08 -2.70
CA ASP A 209 -5.90 -14.19 -2.91
C ASP A 209 -6.39 -14.25 -4.38
N ARG A 210 -7.48 -13.55 -4.67
CA ARG A 210 -8.10 -13.61 -5.98
C ARG A 210 -7.17 -13.12 -7.09
N PHE A 211 -6.41 -12.09 -6.85
CA PHE A 211 -5.54 -11.46 -7.85
C PHE A 211 -4.27 -12.27 -8.08
N GLU A 212 -3.74 -12.93 -7.04
CA GLU A 212 -2.63 -13.86 -7.18
C GLU A 212 -2.96 -15.10 -8.04
N ARG A 213 -4.26 -15.40 -8.24
CA ARG A 213 -4.74 -16.54 -9.04
C ARG A 213 -4.91 -16.23 -10.52
N GLU A 214 -4.78 -14.97 -10.91
CA GLU A 214 -4.83 -14.57 -12.31
C GLU A 214 -3.68 -15.23 -13.09
N ASP A 215 -3.84 -15.36 -14.40
CA ASP A 215 -2.88 -16.01 -15.27
C ASP A 215 -1.63 -15.14 -15.53
N LEU A 216 -0.62 -15.75 -16.09
CA LEU A 216 0.64 -15.07 -16.41
C LEU A 216 0.44 -13.87 -17.37
N PRO A 217 -0.35 -13.97 -18.46
CA PRO A 217 -0.64 -12.83 -19.33
C PRO A 217 -1.23 -11.63 -18.59
N PHE A 218 -2.10 -11.85 -17.61
CA PHE A 218 -2.64 -10.77 -16.79
C PHE A 218 -1.54 -10.06 -15.99
N HIS A 219 -0.64 -10.80 -15.36
CA HIS A 219 0.45 -10.22 -14.57
C HIS A 219 1.45 -9.48 -15.44
N GLU A 220 1.72 -9.95 -16.67
CA GLU A 220 2.56 -9.23 -17.63
C GLU A 220 1.89 -7.93 -18.10
N ALA A 221 0.58 -7.96 -18.40
CA ALA A 221 -0.18 -6.76 -18.72
C ALA A 221 -0.21 -5.77 -17.56
N LEU A 222 -0.34 -6.25 -16.34
CA LEU A 222 -0.31 -5.44 -15.11
C LEU A 222 1.05 -4.73 -14.93
N ARG A 223 2.15 -5.46 -15.11
CA ARG A 223 3.51 -4.89 -15.08
C ARG A 223 3.66 -3.81 -16.15
N ALA A 224 3.25 -4.09 -17.39
CA ALA A 224 3.29 -3.13 -18.48
C ALA A 224 2.44 -1.88 -18.20
N ALA A 225 1.27 -2.03 -17.56
CA ALA A 225 0.42 -0.92 -17.17
C ALA A 225 1.11 0.00 -16.15
N TYR A 226 1.79 -0.55 -15.13
CA TYR A 226 2.56 0.27 -14.18
C TYR A 226 3.69 1.04 -14.86
N LEU A 227 4.44 0.41 -15.76
CA LEU A 227 5.51 1.08 -16.50
C LEU A 227 4.96 2.18 -17.43
N THR A 228 3.77 1.97 -18.01
CA THR A 228 3.07 2.98 -18.80
C THR A 228 2.66 4.17 -17.94
N ILE A 229 2.13 3.94 -16.73
CA ILE A 229 1.80 5.00 -15.76
C ILE A 229 3.05 5.80 -15.41
N ALA A 230 4.18 5.12 -15.14
CA ALA A 230 5.44 5.79 -14.84
C ALA A 230 5.93 6.69 -15.98
N THR A 231 5.84 6.17 -17.21
CA THR A 231 6.26 6.92 -18.41
C THR A 231 5.37 8.15 -18.65
N ALA A 232 4.09 8.06 -18.30
CA ALA A 232 3.14 9.16 -18.46
C ALA A 232 3.30 10.28 -17.42
N ASP A 233 3.86 9.97 -16.24
CA ASP A 233 4.06 10.94 -15.15
C ASP A 233 5.44 10.76 -14.46
N PRO A 234 6.55 11.03 -15.17
CA PRO A 234 7.90 10.77 -14.69
C PRO A 234 8.32 11.69 -13.54
N GLN A 235 7.63 12.82 -13.35
CA GLN A 235 7.90 13.73 -12.23
C GLN A 235 7.41 13.12 -10.90
N ARG A 236 6.29 12.43 -10.92
CA ARG A 236 5.71 11.80 -9.74
C ARG A 236 6.22 10.37 -9.54
N CYS A 237 6.41 9.62 -10.62
CA CYS A 237 6.72 8.19 -10.56
C CYS A 237 8.23 7.94 -10.59
N LEU A 238 8.67 7.02 -9.72
CA LEU A 238 10.04 6.49 -9.68
C LEU A 238 9.97 4.98 -9.87
N VAL A 239 10.59 4.48 -10.94
CA VAL A 239 10.71 3.04 -11.18
C VAL A 239 12.01 2.53 -10.58
N ILE A 240 11.94 1.47 -9.78
CA ILE A 240 13.09 0.83 -9.13
C ILE A 240 13.11 -0.65 -9.48
N ASP A 241 14.28 -1.14 -9.90
CA ASP A 241 14.52 -2.57 -10.10
C ASP A 241 14.46 -3.32 -8.76
N ALA A 242 13.39 -4.09 -8.55
CA ALA A 242 13.16 -4.84 -7.33
C ALA A 242 13.89 -6.20 -7.27
N ARG A 243 14.84 -6.47 -8.20
CA ARG A 243 15.77 -7.60 -8.13
C ARG A 243 16.93 -7.31 -7.18
N ALA A 244 17.28 -6.06 -6.98
CA ALA A 244 18.27 -5.65 -6.00
C ALA A 244 17.92 -6.13 -4.59
N SER A 245 18.88 -6.11 -3.68
CA SER A 245 18.63 -6.48 -2.29
C SER A 245 17.61 -5.55 -1.61
N GLU A 246 16.93 -6.05 -0.59
CA GLU A 246 15.95 -5.27 0.17
C GLU A 246 16.54 -3.96 0.69
N THR A 247 17.81 -3.99 1.11
CA THR A 247 18.55 -2.82 1.62
C THR A 247 18.83 -1.82 0.52
N GLU A 248 19.34 -2.26 -0.64
CA GLU A 248 19.65 -1.38 -1.78
C GLU A 248 18.40 -0.69 -2.30
N VAL A 249 17.28 -1.41 -2.41
CA VAL A 249 15.99 -0.83 -2.79
C VAL A 249 15.54 0.22 -1.78
N ALA A 250 15.65 -0.09 -0.47
CA ALA A 250 15.30 0.84 0.59
C ALA A 250 16.15 2.12 0.59
N GLU A 251 17.47 1.98 0.36
CA GLU A 251 18.38 3.12 0.23
C GLU A 251 18.01 4.00 -0.96
N THR A 252 17.73 3.39 -2.11
CA THR A 252 17.34 4.11 -3.33
C THR A 252 16.03 4.89 -3.12
N ILE A 253 15.03 4.28 -2.49
CA ILE A 253 13.76 4.98 -2.17
C ILE A 253 14.03 6.14 -1.22
N PHE A 254 14.78 5.92 -0.16
CA PHE A 254 15.04 6.94 0.84
C PHE A 254 15.87 8.11 0.28
N ALA A 255 16.88 7.83 -0.55
CA ALA A 255 17.66 8.84 -1.22
C ALA A 255 16.78 9.75 -2.11
N ALA A 256 15.86 9.17 -2.86
CA ALA A 256 14.91 9.93 -3.67
C ALA A 256 13.98 10.82 -2.83
N ILE A 257 13.59 10.37 -1.64
CA ILE A 257 12.77 11.18 -0.71
C ILE A 257 13.60 12.33 -0.16
N VAL A 258 14.84 12.08 0.25
CA VAL A 258 15.74 13.13 0.74
C VAL A 258 15.96 14.18 -0.34
N GLU A 259 16.28 13.78 -1.56
CA GLU A 259 16.52 14.66 -2.69
C GLU A 259 15.29 15.54 -3.01
N ARG A 260 14.09 14.93 -3.08
CA ARG A 260 12.90 15.62 -3.54
C ARG A 260 12.22 16.48 -2.48
N PHE A 261 12.29 16.09 -1.21
CA PHE A 261 11.44 16.69 -0.16
C PHE A 261 12.20 17.22 1.05
N LEU A 262 13.44 16.76 1.30
CA LEU A 262 14.19 17.17 2.48
C LEU A 262 15.34 18.13 2.14
N ALA A 263 16.03 17.91 1.03
CA ALA A 263 17.15 18.77 0.63
C ALA A 263 16.75 20.22 0.30
N PRO A 264 15.59 20.52 -0.31
CA PRO A 264 15.16 21.91 -0.55
C PRO A 264 14.98 22.72 0.73
N ALA A 265 14.45 22.10 1.80
CA ALA A 265 14.28 22.76 3.10
C ALA A 265 15.63 23.17 3.75
N LEU A 266 16.72 22.48 3.41
CA LEU A 266 18.06 22.76 3.93
C LEU A 266 18.72 23.97 3.25
N SER A 267 18.37 24.27 2.00
CA SER A 267 18.95 25.39 1.23
C SER A 267 18.34 26.74 1.63
N GLU A 268 17.08 26.79 2.07
CA GLU A 268 16.39 28.02 2.44
C GLU A 268 16.80 28.55 3.83
N THR A 269 17.23 27.68 4.74
CA THR A 269 17.68 28.09 6.08
C THR A 269 19.08 28.70 6.11
N SER A 270 19.89 28.53 5.05
CA SER A 270 21.26 29.05 4.96
C SER A 270 21.36 30.47 4.39
N GLY A 271 20.25 31.08 4.00
CA GLY A 271 20.20 32.38 3.31
C GLY A 271 19.88 33.62 4.20
N HIS A 272 19.69 33.43 5.51
CA HIS A 272 19.42 34.53 6.45
C HIS A 272 20.45 34.49 7.58
N GLY A 273 21.66 34.84 7.26
CA GLY A 273 22.75 35.09 8.20
C GLY A 273 23.47 36.39 7.84
#